data_488bc65b8323cebd474c513a3bcfae39
#
_entry.id   488bc65b8323cebd474c513a3bcfae39
#
_cell.length_a   1.000
_cell.length_b   1.000
_cell.length_c   1.000
_cell.angle_alpha   90.00
_cell.angle_beta   90.00
_cell.angle_gamma   90.00
#
_symmetry.space_group_name_H-M   'P 1'
#
loop_
_entity.id
_entity.type
_entity.pdbx_description
1 polymer ?
#
loop_
_entity_poly.entity_id
_entity_poly.type
_entity_poly.pdbx_seq_one_letter_code
_entity_poly.pdbx_strand_id
1 'polypeptide(L)'
;MNEQTATTAFTKKPRFIVSILGGKRRDMNATLDSLRAQTYGEWAEDAAEQSFPHDYALRIHAGDTLHPDALFRMAHAVERAEYEPDMIYADELIQEGKKPYEEHKKCEFSCVTALSYDMFGALLAIRREIYAACC
;
A
#
# COMPACT_ATOMS: atom_id res chain seq x y z
N MET A 1 3.23 -13.90 -20.48
CA MET A 1 3.72 -12.55 -20.22
C MET A 1 4.18 -12.46 -18.78
N ASN A 2 5.19 -11.72 -18.55
CA ASN A 2 5.74 -11.56 -17.21
C ASN A 2 5.57 -10.13 -16.71
N GLU A 3 5.82 -9.93 -15.45
CA GLU A 3 5.66 -8.64 -14.80
C GLU A 3 6.59 -7.57 -15.35
N GLN A 4 7.78 -7.95 -15.83
CA GLN A 4 8.70 -6.99 -16.40
C GLN A 4 8.10 -6.27 -17.61
N THR A 5 7.39 -7.01 -18.46
CA THR A 5 6.72 -6.41 -19.61
C THR A 5 5.67 -5.42 -19.15
N ALA A 6 4.86 -5.79 -18.14
CA ALA A 6 3.86 -4.89 -17.59
C ALA A 6 4.50 -3.66 -16.95
N THR A 7 5.62 -3.84 -16.23
CA THR A 7 6.33 -2.74 -15.59
C THR A 7 6.82 -1.71 -16.60
N THR A 8 7.35 -2.16 -17.72
CA THR A 8 7.86 -1.24 -18.76
C THR A 8 6.75 -0.44 -19.42
N ALA A 9 5.49 -0.84 -19.27
CA ALA A 9 4.35 -0.12 -19.82
C ALA A 9 3.85 1.01 -18.93
N PHE A 10 4.40 1.16 -17.72
CA PHE A 10 3.97 2.21 -16.81
C PHE A 10 4.43 3.58 -17.31
N THR A 11 3.48 4.48 -17.50
CA THR A 11 3.74 5.86 -17.89
C THR A 11 3.62 6.82 -16.71
N LYS A 12 2.70 6.56 -15.79
CA LYS A 12 2.46 7.42 -14.64
C LYS A 12 3.45 7.20 -13.52
N LYS A 13 3.90 5.96 -13.32
CA LYS A 13 4.87 5.57 -12.29
C LYS A 13 4.61 6.24 -10.95
N PRO A 14 3.45 5.96 -10.31
CA PRO A 14 3.13 6.61 -9.04
C PRO A 14 4.19 6.29 -8.00
N ARG A 15 4.48 7.27 -7.14
CA ARG A 15 5.48 7.14 -6.09
C ARG A 15 4.79 7.11 -4.74
N PHE A 16 5.25 6.19 -3.88
CA PHE A 16 4.65 5.98 -2.57
C PHE A 16 5.62 6.40 -1.49
N ILE A 17 5.13 7.19 -0.52
CA ILE A 17 5.86 7.41 0.72
C ILE A 17 5.25 6.49 1.78
N VAL A 18 6.09 5.78 2.51
CA VAL A 18 5.63 4.74 3.44
C VAL A 18 6.00 5.11 4.87
N SER A 19 4.99 5.12 5.73
CA SER A 19 5.17 5.31 7.17
C SER A 19 4.88 3.99 7.88
N ILE A 20 5.81 3.55 8.73
CA ILE A 20 5.65 2.35 9.54
C ILE A 20 5.31 2.78 10.97
N LEU A 21 4.18 2.31 11.47
CA LEU A 21 3.61 2.76 12.73
C LEU A 21 3.85 1.76 13.86
N GLY A 22 4.30 2.26 15.00
CA GLY A 22 4.37 1.49 16.25
C GLY A 22 5.35 0.33 16.21
N GLY A 23 5.14 -0.62 17.12
CA GLY A 23 5.83 -1.89 17.12
C GLY A 23 7.24 -1.88 17.69
N LYS A 24 7.77 -3.09 17.83
CA LYS A 24 9.14 -3.32 18.27
C LYS A 24 10.07 -3.28 17.08
N ARG A 25 11.36 -3.09 17.33
CA ARG A 25 12.37 -3.04 16.28
C ARG A 25 12.32 -4.27 15.36
N ARG A 26 12.13 -5.47 15.95
CA ARG A 26 12.04 -6.70 15.18
C ARG A 26 10.86 -6.66 14.21
N ASP A 27 9.72 -6.14 14.68
CA ASP A 27 8.52 -6.04 13.84
C ASP A 27 8.71 -5.03 12.73
N MET A 28 9.33 -3.89 13.03
CA MET A 28 9.66 -2.89 12.02
C MET A 28 10.60 -3.45 10.96
N ASN A 29 11.59 -4.24 11.37
CA ASN A 29 12.52 -4.86 10.42
C ASN A 29 11.81 -5.84 9.49
N ALA A 30 10.85 -6.62 10.00
CA ALA A 30 10.08 -7.53 9.18
C ALA A 30 9.29 -6.78 8.10
N THR A 31 8.67 -5.67 8.48
CA THR A 31 7.95 -4.81 7.54
C THR A 31 8.89 -4.20 6.51
N LEU A 32 10.02 -3.66 6.95
CA LEU A 32 11.01 -3.08 6.06
C LEU A 32 11.56 -4.09 5.06
N ASP A 33 11.83 -5.32 5.52
CA ASP A 33 12.33 -6.37 4.64
C ASP A 33 11.30 -6.69 3.55
N SER A 34 10.01 -6.71 3.89
CA SER A 34 8.97 -6.94 2.90
C SER A 34 8.87 -5.78 1.90
N LEU A 35 9.15 -4.55 2.34
CA LEU A 35 9.20 -3.39 1.45
C LEU A 35 10.40 -3.46 0.51
N ARG A 36 11.56 -3.82 1.04
CA ARG A 36 12.78 -3.97 0.22
C ARG A 36 12.66 -5.08 -0.81
N ALA A 37 11.80 -6.05 -0.57
CA ALA A 37 11.55 -7.15 -1.49
C ALA A 37 10.49 -6.84 -2.55
N GLN A 38 9.95 -5.62 -2.57
CA GLN A 38 8.93 -5.24 -3.55
C GLN A 38 9.50 -5.22 -4.95
N THR A 39 8.72 -5.71 -5.91
CA THR A 39 9.09 -5.66 -7.33
C THR A 39 8.97 -4.26 -7.91
N TYR A 40 8.21 -3.39 -7.25
CA TYR A 40 8.04 -1.99 -7.64
C TYR A 40 8.91 -1.11 -6.75
N GLY A 41 9.82 -0.35 -7.36
CA GLY A 41 10.84 0.39 -6.62
C GLY A 41 10.56 1.86 -6.35
N GLU A 42 9.43 2.40 -6.84
CA GLU A 42 9.14 3.84 -6.69
C GLU A 42 8.47 4.10 -5.34
N TRP A 43 9.21 3.87 -4.27
CA TRP A 43 8.76 4.13 -2.91
C TRP A 43 9.94 4.58 -2.04
N ALA A 44 9.64 5.26 -0.93
CA ALA A 44 10.63 5.64 0.08
C ALA A 44 9.96 5.71 1.44
N GLU A 45 10.76 5.63 2.49
CA GLU A 45 10.26 5.83 3.86
C GLU A 45 9.93 7.30 4.10
N ASP A 46 9.04 7.56 5.05
CA ASP A 46 8.59 8.91 5.37
C ASP A 46 9.72 9.84 5.81
N ALA A 47 10.80 9.30 6.38
CA ALA A 47 11.97 10.09 6.73
C ALA A 47 12.60 10.78 5.52
N ALA A 48 12.38 10.26 4.33
CA ALA A 48 12.90 10.81 3.08
C ALA A 48 11.87 11.67 2.34
N GLU A 49 10.76 12.02 2.98
CA GLU A 49 9.63 12.70 2.33
C GLU A 49 10.06 13.95 1.57
N GLN A 50 10.94 14.76 2.15
CA GLN A 50 11.35 16.03 1.53
C GLN A 50 12.23 15.84 0.30
N SER A 51 12.94 14.72 0.20
CA SER A 51 13.83 14.45 -0.92
C SER A 51 13.23 13.50 -1.94
N PHE A 52 12.05 12.93 -1.66
CA PHE A 52 11.39 11.98 -2.54
C PHE A 52 9.98 12.47 -2.83
N PRO A 53 9.76 13.14 -3.97
CA PRO A 53 8.42 13.56 -4.35
C PRO A 53 7.52 12.33 -4.49
N HIS A 54 6.37 12.36 -3.83
CA HIS A 54 5.47 11.21 -3.84
C HIS A 54 4.05 11.61 -4.26
N ASP A 55 3.30 10.62 -4.73
CA ASP A 55 1.93 10.80 -5.18
C ASP A 55 0.92 10.26 -4.16
N TYR A 56 1.32 9.23 -3.41
CA TYR A 56 0.47 8.55 -2.44
C TYR A 56 1.21 8.33 -1.14
N ALA A 57 0.49 8.46 -0.04
CA ALA A 57 0.98 8.13 1.29
C ALA A 57 0.40 6.78 1.73
N LEU A 58 1.25 5.90 2.22
CA LEU A 58 0.90 4.55 2.65
C LEU A 58 1.35 4.37 4.08
N ARG A 59 0.44 3.93 4.95
CA ARG A 59 0.74 3.69 6.37
C ARG A 59 0.61 2.20 6.64
N ILE A 60 1.63 1.61 7.24
CA ILE A 60 1.70 0.19 7.56
C ILE A 60 2.05 0.01 9.03
N HIS A 61 1.40 -0.90 9.71
CA HIS A 61 1.76 -1.22 11.10
C HIS A 61 2.97 -2.14 11.13
N ALA A 62 3.87 -1.86 12.07
CA ALA A 62 5.05 -2.71 12.27
C ALA A 62 4.61 -4.14 12.56
N GLY A 63 5.24 -5.10 11.91
CA GLY A 63 4.88 -6.51 11.97
C GLY A 63 4.05 -6.98 10.79
N ASP A 64 3.36 -6.07 10.11
CA ASP A 64 2.66 -6.41 8.87
C ASP A 64 3.66 -6.52 7.73
N THR A 65 3.44 -7.47 6.84
CA THR A 65 4.31 -7.67 5.68
C THR A 65 3.49 -7.62 4.40
N LEU A 66 4.11 -7.10 3.35
CA LEU A 66 3.48 -6.96 2.06
C LEU A 66 3.90 -8.10 1.14
N HIS A 67 2.95 -8.59 0.33
CA HIS A 67 3.28 -9.46 -0.77
C HIS A 67 4.30 -8.74 -1.69
N PRO A 68 5.28 -9.47 -2.28
CA PRO A 68 6.29 -8.82 -3.13
C PRO A 68 5.73 -7.95 -4.25
N ASP A 69 4.53 -8.23 -4.74
CA ASP A 69 3.90 -7.47 -5.82
C ASP A 69 2.87 -6.45 -5.34
N ALA A 70 2.78 -6.18 -4.04
CA ALA A 70 1.73 -5.31 -3.50
C ALA A 70 1.80 -3.90 -4.10
N LEU A 71 2.94 -3.26 -4.06
CA LEU A 71 3.09 -1.91 -4.61
C LEU A 71 2.97 -1.91 -6.14
N PHE A 72 3.46 -2.95 -6.79
CA PHE A 72 3.29 -3.11 -8.24
C PHE A 72 1.80 -3.12 -8.60
N ARG A 73 1.00 -3.89 -7.87
CA ARG A 73 -0.44 -3.98 -8.14
C ARG A 73 -1.16 -2.66 -7.87
N MET A 74 -0.76 -1.95 -6.83
CA MET A 74 -1.31 -0.62 -6.56
C MET A 74 -0.94 0.36 -7.67
N ALA A 75 0.31 0.36 -8.10
CA ALA A 75 0.76 1.22 -9.20
C ALA A 75 0.03 0.87 -10.49
N HIS A 76 -0.19 -0.40 -10.74
CA HIS A 76 -0.93 -0.86 -11.91
C HIS A 76 -2.38 -0.37 -11.89
N ALA A 77 -3.00 -0.35 -10.71
CA ALA A 77 -4.36 0.17 -10.55
C ALA A 77 -4.41 1.66 -10.89
N VAL A 78 -3.43 2.44 -10.46
CA VAL A 78 -3.32 3.86 -10.81
C VAL A 78 -3.14 4.04 -12.31
N GLU A 79 -2.27 3.22 -12.91
CA GLU A 79 -1.97 3.31 -14.34
C GLU A 79 -3.20 3.05 -15.21
N ARG A 80 -4.05 2.11 -14.78
CA ARG A 80 -5.24 1.72 -15.54
C ARG A 80 -6.46 2.55 -15.22
N ALA A 81 -6.45 3.35 -14.17
CA ALA A 81 -7.59 4.17 -13.79
C ALA A 81 -7.81 5.30 -14.81
N GLU A 82 -9.05 5.56 -15.12
CA GLU A 82 -9.42 6.65 -16.01
C GLU A 82 -9.08 8.00 -15.37
N TYR A 83 -9.32 8.11 -14.07
CA TYR A 83 -8.97 9.29 -13.28
C TYR A 83 -8.01 8.88 -12.18
N GLU A 84 -7.19 9.82 -11.70
CA GLU A 84 -6.28 9.54 -10.60
C GLU A 84 -7.07 9.15 -9.35
N PRO A 85 -6.88 7.93 -8.82
CA PRO A 85 -7.61 7.50 -7.64
C PRO A 85 -7.25 8.32 -6.41
N ASP A 86 -8.23 8.59 -5.57
CA ASP A 86 -7.98 9.27 -4.29
C ASP A 86 -7.46 8.30 -3.23
N MET A 87 -7.93 7.06 -3.26
CA MET A 87 -7.54 6.02 -2.33
C MET A 87 -7.43 4.68 -3.05
N ILE A 88 -6.47 3.87 -2.60
CA ILE A 88 -6.27 2.52 -3.11
C ILE A 88 -6.17 1.59 -1.91
N TYR A 89 -6.96 0.54 -1.90
CA TYR A 89 -6.90 -0.46 -0.83
C TYR A 89 -6.79 -1.86 -1.42
N ALA A 90 -6.38 -2.81 -0.59
CA ALA A 90 -6.12 -4.16 -1.05
C ALA A 90 -6.68 -5.19 -0.07
N ASP A 91 -6.88 -6.40 -0.57
CA ASP A 91 -7.21 -7.54 0.27
C ASP A 91 -6.04 -7.87 1.18
N GLU A 92 -6.33 -8.56 2.28
CA GLU A 92 -5.31 -8.90 3.25
C GLU A 92 -5.47 -10.36 3.71
N LEU A 93 -4.35 -10.95 4.14
CA LEU A 93 -4.35 -12.25 4.78
C LEU A 93 -4.10 -12.03 6.27
N ILE A 94 -4.95 -12.61 7.10
CA ILE A 94 -4.85 -12.45 8.55
C ILE A 94 -4.39 -13.78 9.14
N GLN A 95 -3.36 -13.73 9.99
CA GLN A 95 -2.89 -14.91 10.69
C GLN A 95 -2.76 -14.59 12.17
N GLU A 96 -3.41 -15.38 12.99
CA GLU A 96 -3.32 -15.29 14.45
C GLU A 96 -2.48 -16.45 14.98
N GLY A 97 -1.31 -16.14 15.53
CA GLY A 97 -0.40 -17.13 16.06
C GLY A 97 0.04 -18.14 14.99
N LYS A 98 -0.18 -19.44 15.25
CA LYS A 98 0.18 -20.52 14.34
C LYS A 98 -0.97 -21.00 13.46
N LYS A 99 -2.11 -20.33 13.50
CA LYS A 99 -3.26 -20.70 12.69
C LYS A 99 -2.98 -20.45 11.22
N PRO A 100 -3.66 -21.18 10.31
CA PRO A 100 -3.56 -20.89 8.87
C PRO A 100 -3.98 -19.45 8.58
N TYR A 101 -3.45 -18.90 7.49
CA TYR A 101 -3.86 -17.58 7.04
C TYR A 101 -5.33 -17.56 6.66
N GLU A 102 -6.00 -16.49 7.04
CA GLU A 102 -7.38 -16.23 6.66
C GLU A 102 -7.39 -15.09 5.66
N GLU A 103 -7.95 -15.34 4.48
CA GLU A 103 -8.05 -14.32 3.44
C GLU A 103 -9.23 -13.40 3.72
N HIS A 104 -8.95 -12.10 3.79
CA HIS A 104 -9.97 -11.08 4.00
C HIS A 104 -10.12 -10.29 2.70
N LYS A 105 -11.03 -10.73 1.84
CA LYS A 105 -11.33 -10.05 0.59
C LYS A 105 -12.24 -8.86 0.86
N LYS A 106 -11.88 -7.73 0.27
CA LYS A 106 -12.66 -6.50 0.42
C LYS A 106 -13.56 -6.31 -0.78
N CYS A 107 -14.74 -5.77 -0.51
CA CYS A 107 -15.69 -5.45 -1.58
C CYS A 107 -15.25 -4.17 -2.29
N GLU A 108 -15.93 -3.86 -3.40
CA GLU A 108 -15.75 -2.57 -4.04
C GLU A 108 -16.19 -1.45 -3.11
N PHE A 109 -15.63 -0.26 -3.30
CA PHE A 109 -15.94 0.87 -2.46
C PHE A 109 -17.44 1.20 -2.50
N SER A 110 -17.98 1.42 -1.31
CA SER A 110 -19.36 1.87 -1.11
C SER A 110 -19.37 2.85 0.04
N CYS A 111 -19.99 4.02 -0.15
CA CYS A 111 -20.11 5.00 0.93
C CYS A 111 -20.88 4.43 2.11
N VAL A 112 -21.90 3.64 1.85
CA VAL A 112 -22.69 3.02 2.92
C VAL A 112 -21.85 2.05 3.73
N THR A 113 -21.08 1.20 3.04
CA THR A 113 -20.18 0.26 3.71
C THR A 113 -19.10 0.99 4.50
N ALA A 114 -18.48 2.02 3.92
CA ALA A 114 -17.44 2.78 4.59
C ALA A 114 -17.93 3.50 5.84
N LEU A 115 -19.18 3.94 5.85
CA LEU A 115 -19.80 4.55 7.04
C LEU A 115 -20.16 3.53 8.11
N SER A 116 -20.34 2.27 7.72
CA SER A 116 -20.76 1.21 8.64
C SER A 116 -19.58 0.60 9.41
N TYR A 117 -18.41 0.46 8.75
CA TYR A 117 -17.21 -0.09 9.38
C TYR A 117 -16.00 0.29 8.56
N ASP A 118 -14.81 0.08 9.14
CA ASP A 118 -13.56 0.33 8.41
C ASP A 118 -13.34 -0.79 7.37
N MET A 119 -13.76 -0.54 6.15
CA MET A 119 -13.62 -1.50 5.06
C MET A 119 -12.21 -1.52 4.46
N PHE A 120 -11.39 -0.53 4.73
CA PHE A 120 -10.06 -0.41 4.11
C PHE A 120 -9.01 -1.26 4.80
N GLY A 121 -9.14 -1.46 6.11
CA GLY A 121 -8.23 -2.31 6.86
C GLY A 121 -6.82 -1.75 6.96
N ALA A 122 -5.83 -2.65 6.92
CA ALA A 122 -4.45 -2.33 7.23
C ALA A 122 -3.68 -1.70 6.08
N LEU A 123 -4.06 -1.98 4.84
CA LEU A 123 -3.33 -1.49 3.66
C LEU A 123 -4.17 -0.49 2.88
N LEU A 124 -3.80 0.77 3.00
CA LEU A 124 -4.50 1.87 2.34
C LEU A 124 -3.49 2.90 1.88
N ALA A 125 -3.52 3.24 0.60
CA ALA A 125 -2.75 4.35 0.04
C ALA A 125 -3.70 5.51 -0.24
N ILE A 126 -3.31 6.71 0.20
CA ILE A 126 -4.13 7.92 0.07
C ILE A 126 -3.35 8.94 -0.76
N ARG A 127 -4.01 9.54 -1.73
CA ARG A 127 -3.39 10.57 -2.56
C ARG A 127 -2.83 11.69 -1.68
N ARG A 128 -1.63 12.15 -2.01
CA ARG A 128 -0.85 13.08 -1.17
C ARG A 128 -1.65 14.31 -0.74
N GLU A 129 -2.38 14.93 -1.65
CA GLU A 129 -3.12 16.16 -1.37
C GLU A 129 -4.24 15.91 -0.36
N ILE A 130 -4.88 14.75 -0.46
CA ILE A 130 -5.95 14.38 0.48
C ILE A 130 -5.37 14.05 1.83
N TYR A 131 -4.26 13.30 1.85
CA TYR A 131 -3.58 12.95 3.10
C TYR A 131 -3.15 14.21 3.85
N ALA A 132 -2.57 15.17 3.14
CA ALA A 132 -2.11 16.43 3.74
C ALA A 132 -3.28 17.26 4.31
N ALA A 133 -4.45 17.19 3.69
CA ALA A 133 -5.61 17.96 4.12
C ALA A 133 -6.34 17.33 5.32
N CYS A 134 -6.29 16.00 5.44
CA CYS A 134 -7.10 15.26 6.42
C CYS A 134 -6.32 14.61 7.56
N CYS A 135 -5.00 14.50 7.44
CA CYS A 135 -4.20 13.75 8.43
C CYS A 135 -3.06 14.56 9.05
#